data_beed947d09a732b471e81e50fafcaf6d
#
_entry.id   beed947d09a732b471e81e50fafcaf6d
#
_cell.length_a   1.000
_cell.length_b   1.000
_cell.length_c   1.000
_cell.angle_alpha   90.00
_cell.angle_beta   90.00
_cell.angle_gamma   90.00
#
_symmetry.space_group_name_H-M   'P 1'
#
loop_
_entity.id
_entity.type
_entity.pdbx_description
1 polymer ?
#
loop_
_entity_poly.entity_id
_entity_poly.type
_entity_poly.pdbx_seq_one_letter_code
_entity_poly.pdbx_strand_id
1 'polypeptide(L)'
;LMAVDNSQTKTDALGEAVKGLRDLGKELGCPVILLSQLNRQGENSGEGKKARRPELSDLRGSGDIEQSADMVLFLYRDSYYDDHGYVPDEDFVEVLIRKNRNGRTGFTNLKWIPRFVRFGDM
;
A
#
# COMPACT_ATOMS: atom_id res chain seq x y z
N LEU A 1 -21.50 28.23 13.30
CA LEU A 1 -21.41 27.08 12.36
C LEU A 1 -19.94 26.81 12.11
N MET A 2 -19.36 25.89 12.87
CA MET A 2 -18.02 25.40 12.57
C MET A 2 -18.06 24.59 11.28
N ALA A 3 -17.27 25.01 10.29
CA ALA A 3 -17.03 24.18 9.12
C ALA A 3 -16.27 22.93 9.60
N VAL A 4 -16.93 21.79 9.53
CA VAL A 4 -16.29 20.50 9.77
C VAL A 4 -15.28 20.31 8.64
N ASP A 5 -14.00 20.17 8.99
CA ASP A 5 -12.98 19.86 8.00
C ASP A 5 -13.32 18.54 7.32
N ASN A 6 -13.62 18.61 6.05
CA ASN A 6 -14.05 17.45 5.26
C ASN A 6 -12.98 16.36 5.18
N SER A 7 -11.72 16.70 5.41
CA SER A 7 -10.61 15.76 5.46
C SER A 7 -10.62 14.95 6.76
N GLN A 8 -10.87 15.59 7.90
CA GLN A 8 -10.96 14.95 9.20
C GLN A 8 -12.11 13.93 9.25
N THR A 9 -13.28 14.31 8.73
CA THR A 9 -14.45 13.43 8.66
C THR A 9 -14.18 12.17 7.82
N LYS A 10 -13.48 12.31 6.70
CA LYS A 10 -13.09 11.16 5.84
C LYS A 10 -12.09 10.24 6.54
N THR A 11 -11.14 10.79 7.27
CA THR A 11 -10.15 10.02 8.04
C THR A 11 -10.84 9.23 9.15
N ASP A 12 -11.77 9.85 9.87
CA ASP A 12 -12.52 9.20 10.94
C ASP A 12 -13.40 8.06 10.39
N ALA A 13 -14.08 8.29 9.27
CA ALA A 13 -14.90 7.28 8.60
C ALA A 13 -14.06 6.07 8.13
N LEU A 14 -12.85 6.33 7.61
CA LEU A 14 -11.92 5.27 7.21
C LEU A 14 -11.46 4.46 8.43
N GLY A 15 -11.12 5.13 9.53
CA GLY A 15 -10.72 4.47 10.77
C GLY A 15 -11.82 3.54 11.32
N GLU A 16 -13.06 4.01 11.34
CA GLU A 16 -14.20 3.19 11.75
C GLU A 16 -14.43 1.99 10.83
N ALA A 17 -14.32 2.18 9.52
CA ALA A 17 -14.45 1.10 8.55
C ALA A 17 -13.38 0.01 8.75
N VAL A 18 -12.15 0.40 8.99
CA VAL A 18 -11.03 -0.52 9.23
C VAL A 18 -11.24 -1.32 10.51
N LYS A 19 -11.67 -0.66 11.59
CA LYS A 19 -12.02 -1.34 12.86
C LYS A 19 -13.16 -2.34 12.66
N GLY A 20 -14.20 -1.95 11.93
CA GLY A 20 -15.33 -2.82 11.60
C GLY A 20 -14.92 -4.05 10.81
N LEU A 21 -14.04 -3.91 9.82
CA LEU A 21 -13.48 -5.03 9.06
C LEU A 21 -12.64 -5.97 9.93
N ARG A 22 -11.86 -5.42 10.84
CA ARG A 22 -11.08 -6.21 11.79
C ARG A 22 -11.98 -7.04 12.70
N ASP A 23 -13.02 -6.42 13.26
CA ASP A 23 -13.97 -7.09 14.13
C ASP A 23 -14.75 -8.17 13.38
N LEU A 24 -15.16 -7.89 12.16
CA LEU A 24 -15.82 -8.85 11.28
C LEU A 24 -14.93 -10.08 10.99
N GLY A 25 -13.65 -9.86 10.69
CA GLY A 25 -12.69 -10.93 10.48
C GLY A 25 -12.55 -11.83 11.70
N LYS A 26 -12.50 -11.25 12.89
CA LYS A 26 -12.47 -12.00 14.16
C LYS A 26 -13.76 -12.79 14.39
N GLU A 27 -14.90 -12.19 14.16
CA GLU A 27 -16.21 -12.82 14.32
C GLU A 27 -16.39 -14.01 13.37
N LEU A 28 -15.99 -13.85 12.11
CA LEU A 28 -16.09 -14.89 11.09
C LEU A 28 -14.93 -15.90 11.12
N GLY A 29 -13.88 -15.64 11.89
CA GLY A 29 -12.69 -16.49 11.93
C GLY A 29 -11.94 -16.56 10.59
N CYS A 30 -11.94 -15.47 9.83
CA CYS A 30 -11.27 -15.41 8.53
C CYS A 30 -10.32 -14.21 8.41
N PRO A 31 -9.26 -14.30 7.60
CA PRO A 31 -8.43 -13.15 7.27
C PRO A 31 -9.21 -12.14 6.41
N VAL A 32 -8.90 -10.85 6.60
CA VAL A 32 -9.41 -9.76 5.79
C VAL A 32 -8.25 -9.09 5.08
N ILE A 33 -8.32 -8.98 3.76
CA ILE A 33 -7.34 -8.26 2.94
C ILE A 33 -7.97 -6.95 2.49
N LEU A 34 -7.37 -5.84 2.92
CA LEU A 34 -7.79 -4.50 2.55
C LEU A 34 -6.83 -3.91 1.54
N LEU A 35 -7.33 -3.51 0.38
CA LEU A 35 -6.56 -2.78 -0.61
C LEU A 35 -6.70 -1.28 -0.38
N SER A 36 -5.58 -0.58 -0.37
CA SER A 36 -5.53 0.86 -0.17
C SER A 36 -4.56 1.51 -1.14
N GLN A 37 -4.93 2.67 -1.65
CA GLN A 37 -4.02 3.50 -2.44
C GLN A 37 -3.08 4.27 -1.53
N LEU A 38 -1.85 4.48 -2.01
CA LEU A 38 -0.87 5.31 -1.34
C LEU A 38 -1.08 6.79 -1.65
N ASN A 39 -0.65 7.64 -0.73
CA ASN A 39 -0.61 9.07 -0.96
C ASN A 39 0.58 9.41 -1.88
N ARG A 40 0.30 10.04 -3.02
CA ARG A 40 1.30 10.36 -4.05
C ARG A 40 2.18 11.59 -3.73
N GLN A 41 2.11 12.15 -2.54
CA GLN A 41 2.91 13.33 -2.17
C GLN A 41 4.43 13.11 -2.27
N GLY A 42 4.89 11.87 -2.29
CA GLY A 42 6.29 11.54 -2.52
C GLY A 42 6.71 11.43 -3.99
N GLU A 43 5.77 11.40 -4.93
CA GLU A 43 6.06 11.27 -6.37
C GLU A 43 6.49 12.60 -7.01
N ASN A 44 6.19 13.74 -6.39
CA ASN A 44 6.43 15.09 -6.93
C ASN A 44 7.77 15.71 -6.49
N SER A 45 8.74 14.93 -6.12
CA SER A 45 10.06 15.49 -5.81
C SER A 45 10.92 15.63 -7.06
N GLY A 46 10.57 16.61 -7.91
CA GLY A 46 11.44 17.22 -8.93
C GLY A 46 12.04 16.31 -10.00
N GLU A 47 12.18 16.84 -11.19
CA GLU A 47 12.85 16.19 -12.31
C GLU A 47 14.16 15.50 -11.88
N GLY A 48 14.27 14.21 -12.16
CA GLY A 48 15.48 13.42 -11.96
C GLY A 48 15.65 12.71 -10.63
N LYS A 49 14.68 12.76 -9.72
CA LYS A 49 14.71 11.94 -8.51
C LYS A 49 13.99 10.62 -8.71
N LYS A 50 14.72 9.54 -8.52
CA LYS A 50 14.18 8.18 -8.47
C LYS A 50 13.08 8.10 -7.42
N ALA A 51 11.92 7.55 -7.77
CA ALA A 51 10.83 7.34 -6.82
C ALA A 51 11.33 6.54 -5.61
N ARG A 52 11.04 7.03 -4.40
CA ARG A 52 11.40 6.31 -3.19
C ARG A 52 10.45 5.12 -2.94
N ARG A 53 10.95 4.10 -2.26
CA ARG A 53 10.13 3.00 -1.81
C ARG A 53 9.10 3.48 -0.78
N PRO A 54 7.86 2.97 -0.84
CA PRO A 54 6.82 3.35 0.10
C PRO A 54 7.12 2.92 1.54
N GLU A 55 6.65 3.73 2.47
CA GLU A 55 6.73 3.50 3.90
C GLU A 55 5.35 3.60 4.56
N LEU A 56 5.24 3.20 5.83
CA LEU A 56 3.97 3.24 6.57
C LEU A 56 3.34 4.64 6.60
N SER A 57 4.16 5.69 6.63
CA SER A 57 3.70 7.08 6.58
C SER A 57 2.99 7.47 5.27
N ASP A 58 3.17 6.69 4.21
CA ASP A 58 2.53 6.93 2.92
C ASP A 58 1.09 6.39 2.85
N LEU A 59 0.65 5.65 3.85
CA LEU A 59 -0.74 5.24 3.98
C LEU A 59 -1.61 6.48 4.25
N ARG A 60 -2.57 6.72 3.38
CA ARG A 60 -3.41 7.93 3.42
C ARG A 60 -4.40 7.89 4.59
N GLY A 61 -4.34 8.93 5.47
CA GLY A 61 -5.30 9.14 6.55
C GLY A 61 -5.32 8.04 7.61
N SER A 62 -4.18 7.45 7.94
CA SER A 62 -4.18 6.04 8.24
C SER A 62 -3.40 5.60 9.47
N GLY A 63 -3.28 6.45 10.45
CA GLY A 63 -2.86 5.95 11.76
C GLY A 63 -3.69 4.75 12.21
N ASP A 64 -4.98 4.75 11.88
CA ASP A 64 -5.88 3.64 12.20
C ASP A 64 -5.64 2.39 11.35
N ILE A 65 -5.31 2.52 10.05
CA ILE A 65 -4.92 1.37 9.22
C ILE A 65 -3.63 0.77 9.75
N GLU A 66 -2.61 1.59 9.96
CA GLU A 66 -1.32 1.15 10.47
C GLU A 66 -1.45 0.43 11.82
N GLN A 67 -2.24 0.98 12.75
CA GLN A 67 -2.43 0.39 14.07
C GLN A 67 -3.28 -0.88 14.03
N SER A 68 -4.30 -0.92 13.20
CA SER A 68 -5.27 -2.02 13.15
C SER A 68 -4.79 -3.21 12.31
N ALA A 69 -3.98 -2.98 11.30
CA ALA A 69 -3.47 -4.06 10.45
C ALA A 69 -2.46 -4.94 11.19
N ASP A 70 -2.59 -6.24 11.02
CA ASP A 70 -1.61 -7.21 11.52
C ASP A 70 -0.37 -7.29 10.62
N MET A 71 -0.57 -7.06 9.33
CA MET A 71 0.47 -7.03 8.32
C MET A 71 0.20 -5.90 7.32
N VAL A 72 1.24 -5.20 6.93
CA VAL A 72 1.18 -4.17 5.87
C VAL A 72 2.22 -4.50 4.82
N LEU A 73 1.73 -4.70 3.60
CA LEU A 73 2.53 -4.99 2.43
C LEU A 73 2.40 -3.85 1.42
N PHE A 74 3.52 -3.42 0.87
CA PHE A 74 3.53 -2.50 -0.27
C PHE A 74 4.06 -3.19 -1.51
N LEU A 75 3.46 -2.89 -2.66
CA LEU A 75 3.97 -3.30 -3.95
C LEU A 75 4.74 -2.13 -4.56
N TYR A 76 5.99 -2.36 -4.90
CA TYR A 76 6.84 -1.36 -5.52
C TYR A 76 7.44 -1.90 -6.82
N ARG A 77 7.28 -1.14 -7.89
CA ARG A 77 7.83 -1.47 -9.21
C ARG A 77 8.60 -0.26 -9.72
N ASP A 78 9.92 -0.39 -9.78
CA ASP A 78 10.83 0.70 -10.16
C ASP A 78 10.56 1.20 -11.59
N SER A 79 10.36 0.29 -12.53
CA SER A 79 10.09 0.59 -13.93
C SER A 79 8.77 1.33 -14.18
N TYR A 80 7.81 1.25 -13.27
CA TYR A 80 6.55 1.98 -13.38
C TYR A 80 6.74 3.50 -13.41
N TYR A 81 7.84 3.96 -12.82
CA TYR A 81 8.19 5.38 -12.73
C TYR A 81 9.18 5.83 -13.82
N ASP A 82 9.64 4.92 -14.67
CA ASP A 82 10.49 5.23 -15.80
C ASP A 82 9.66 5.75 -16.98
N ASP A 83 9.92 6.99 -17.37
CA ASP A 83 9.15 7.76 -18.35
C ASP A 83 9.51 7.41 -19.81
N HIS A 84 10.17 6.29 -20.04
CA HIS A 84 10.71 5.93 -21.36
C HIS A 84 9.72 5.21 -22.29
N GLY A 85 8.47 5.03 -21.87
CA GLY A 85 7.42 4.44 -22.71
C GLY A 85 7.64 2.96 -23.08
N TYR A 86 8.71 2.36 -22.58
CA TYR A 86 8.99 0.95 -22.78
C TYR A 86 8.33 0.11 -21.69
N VAL A 87 7.49 -0.83 -22.10
CA VAL A 87 6.91 -1.82 -21.21
C VAL A 87 7.68 -3.13 -21.43
N PRO A 88 8.49 -3.57 -20.46
CA PRO A 88 9.21 -4.83 -20.58
C PRO A 88 8.24 -6.01 -20.60
N ASP A 89 8.58 -7.09 -21.29
CA ASP A 89 7.78 -8.34 -21.29
C ASP A 89 7.70 -8.95 -19.90
N GLU A 90 8.74 -8.81 -19.11
CA GLU A 90 8.82 -9.22 -17.71
C GLU A 90 9.48 -8.11 -16.88
N ASP A 91 8.98 -7.92 -15.70
CA ASP A 91 9.47 -6.90 -14.76
C ASP A 91 9.51 -7.47 -13.34
N PHE A 92 10.16 -6.74 -12.45
CA PHE A 92 10.24 -7.12 -11.05
C PHE A 92 9.39 -6.20 -10.18
N VAL A 93 8.67 -6.81 -9.26
CA VAL A 93 7.92 -6.09 -8.23
C VAL A 93 8.48 -6.49 -6.88
N GLU A 94 8.88 -5.51 -6.11
CA GLU A 94 9.23 -5.71 -4.71
C GLU A 94 7.95 -5.74 -3.86
N VAL A 95 7.79 -6.78 -3.07
CA VAL A 95 6.77 -6.86 -2.02
C VAL A 95 7.45 -6.46 -0.72
N LEU A 96 7.16 -5.26 -0.25
CA LEU A 96 7.79 -4.68 0.94
C LEU A 96 6.92 -4.97 2.17
N ILE A 97 7.42 -5.76 3.09
CA ILE A 97 6.75 -6.08 4.35
C ILE A 97 7.14 -5.01 5.36
N ARG A 98 6.31 -3.99 5.54
CA ARG A 98 6.61 -2.85 6.42
C ARG A 98 6.07 -2.99 7.84
N LYS A 99 5.06 -3.82 8.01
CA LYS A 99 4.59 -4.25 9.32
C LYS A 99 4.26 -5.73 9.28
N ASN A 100 4.69 -6.45 10.30
CA ASN A 100 4.35 -7.85 10.49
C ASN A 100 4.31 -8.15 11.99
N ARG A 101 3.10 -8.19 12.57
CA ARG A 101 2.92 -8.35 14.01
C ARG A 101 3.49 -9.65 14.55
N ASN A 102 3.44 -10.71 13.77
CA ASN A 102 3.86 -12.05 14.19
C ASN A 102 5.16 -12.52 13.54
N GLY A 103 5.90 -11.63 12.86
CA GLY A 103 7.11 -12.00 12.16
C GLY A 103 8.03 -10.82 11.88
N ARG A 104 8.92 -11.00 10.94
CA ARG A 104 9.90 -9.99 10.55
C ARG A 104 9.38 -9.10 9.44
N THR A 105 9.86 -7.87 9.40
CA THR A 105 9.79 -7.00 8.24
C THR A 105 10.89 -7.36 7.24
N GLY A 106 10.76 -6.91 6.02
CA GLY A 106 11.73 -7.19 4.97
C GLY A 106 11.11 -6.98 3.59
N PHE A 107 11.62 -7.70 2.61
CA PHE A 107 11.05 -7.68 1.26
C PHE A 107 11.28 -9.01 0.55
N THR A 108 10.49 -9.25 -0.48
CA THR A 108 10.68 -10.31 -1.45
C THR A 108 10.36 -9.79 -2.84
N ASN A 109 10.88 -10.45 -3.85
CA ASN A 109 10.65 -10.07 -5.23
C ASN A 109 9.70 -11.06 -5.90
N LEU A 110 8.81 -10.51 -6.73
CA LEU A 110 7.97 -11.28 -7.64
C LEU A 110 8.25 -10.83 -9.07
N LYS A 111 8.08 -11.73 -10.01
CA LYS A 111 8.07 -11.42 -11.42
C LYS A 111 6.70 -10.84 -11.78
N TRP A 112 6.68 -9.74 -12.53
CA TRP A 112 5.47 -9.16 -13.10
C TRP A 112 5.48 -9.34 -14.60
N ILE A 113 4.40 -9.89 -15.13
CA ILE A 113 4.22 -10.13 -16.57
C ILE A 113 3.08 -9.22 -17.05
N PRO A 114 3.39 -8.01 -17.53
CA PRO A 114 2.38 -6.99 -17.85
C PRO A 114 1.36 -7.46 -18.89
N ARG A 115 1.81 -8.19 -19.89
CA ARG A 115 0.97 -8.72 -20.98
C ARG A 115 -0.20 -9.56 -20.47
N PHE A 116 0.00 -10.27 -19.37
CA PHE A 116 -1.02 -11.17 -18.79
C PHE A 116 -1.59 -10.64 -17.47
N VAL A 117 -1.15 -9.46 -17.02
CA VAL A 117 -1.53 -8.90 -15.71
C VAL A 117 -1.34 -9.95 -14.60
N ARG A 118 -0.19 -10.60 -14.59
CA ARG A 118 0.07 -11.76 -13.75
C ARG A 118 1.38 -11.62 -12.97
N PHE A 119 1.34 -12.07 -11.72
CA PHE A 119 2.54 -12.32 -10.93
C PHE A 119 3.03 -13.75 -11.13
N GLY A 120 4.32 -13.93 -11.05
CA GLY A 120 4.98 -15.23 -11.06
C GLY A 120 6.09 -15.28 -10.02
N ASP A 121 6.53 -16.48 -9.74
CA ASP A 121 7.69 -16.70 -8.89
C ASP A 121 8.99 -16.32 -9.61
N MET A 122 9.99 -15.98 -8.83
CA MET A 122 11.34 -15.66 -9.32
C MET A 122 12.04 -16.91 -9.82
#